data_7df641a2f98852a9e422f22d68df7a99
#
_entry.id   7df641a2f98852a9e422f22d68df7a99
#
_cell.length_a   1.000
_cell.length_b   1.000
_cell.length_c   1.000
_cell.angle_alpha   90.00
_cell.angle_beta   90.00
_cell.angle_gamma   90.00
#
_symmetry.space_group_name_H-M   'P 1'
#
loop_
_entity.id
_entity.type
_entity.pdbx_description
1 polymer ?
#
loop_
_entity_poly.entity_id
_entity_poly.type
_entity_poly.pdbx_seq_one_letter_code
_entity_poly.pdbx_strand_id
1 'polypeptide(L)'
;FDFEKPRLFAVDDSSELLWKTPGMQNFEFPITPKVPVEWNVKPVSFPRYEQAFQLVQSHIRNGDTYLLNLTMPSRIATNLSLEEIFRQSEAPYKIWLKDRFVCFSPEIFVRINDGVISSFPMKGTIDAALPNAEQLLLNDEKEVAEHHTIVDLIRNDLSMVASKVEVDRLMYLDRISTNRGDLLQMSSQISGKLPENYRQNIGSILAKLLPAGSICGAPKPKTVEIIREAENYHRGYYTGIFGIFDGRNLDSCVLIRYLEQQGDELIFKSGGGITFLSNCETEYNELIQKIYVPIG
;
A
#
# COMPACT_ATOMS: atom_id res chain seq x y z
N PHE A 1 -6.38 9.96 -3.70
CA PHE A 1 -6.28 10.38 -5.12
C PHE A 1 -6.13 11.89 -5.29
N ASP A 2 -5.63 12.60 -4.27
CA ASP A 2 -5.36 14.04 -4.35
C ASP A 2 -3.93 14.28 -4.85
N PHE A 3 -3.70 14.10 -6.16
CA PHE A 3 -2.45 14.53 -6.82
C PHE A 3 -2.25 16.05 -6.76
N GLU A 4 -3.27 16.78 -6.36
CA GLU A 4 -3.32 18.23 -6.42
C GLU A 4 -2.41 18.92 -5.39
N LYS A 5 -1.88 18.18 -4.41
CA LYS A 5 -1.08 18.77 -3.32
C LYS A 5 0.15 17.92 -2.96
N PRO A 6 1.07 17.68 -3.91
CA PRO A 6 2.33 17.04 -3.56
C PRO A 6 3.10 17.94 -2.59
N ARG A 7 3.76 17.35 -1.60
CA ARG A 7 4.66 18.06 -0.69
C ARG A 7 6.07 17.62 -0.96
N LEU A 8 6.97 18.57 -1.08
CA LEU A 8 8.40 18.36 -1.28
C LEU A 8 9.16 18.86 -0.06
N PHE A 9 10.07 18.04 0.43
CA PHE A 9 10.92 18.35 1.57
C PHE A 9 12.38 18.10 1.17
N ALA A 10 13.31 18.85 1.76
CA ALA A 10 14.72 18.46 1.72
C ALA A 10 14.88 17.14 2.49
N VAL A 11 15.80 16.28 2.03
CA VAL A 11 15.98 14.91 2.57
C VAL A 11 16.37 14.93 4.05
N ASP A 12 17.12 15.94 4.46
CA ASP A 12 17.59 16.19 5.83
C ASP A 12 16.61 17.02 6.67
N ASP A 13 15.53 17.56 6.08
CA ASP A 13 14.52 18.31 6.82
C ASP A 13 13.66 17.39 7.67
N SER A 14 13.86 17.43 8.98
CA SER A 14 13.08 16.69 9.97
C SER A 14 12.09 17.57 10.75
N SER A 15 11.87 18.81 10.32
CA SER A 15 11.00 19.75 11.01
C SER A 15 9.54 19.30 11.02
N GLU A 16 9.00 18.88 9.88
CA GLU A 16 7.63 18.44 9.72
C GLU A 16 7.50 16.95 9.38
N LEU A 17 8.49 16.33 8.75
CA LEU A 17 8.42 14.99 8.20
C LEU A 17 9.56 14.12 8.73
N LEU A 18 9.21 13.07 9.48
CA LEU A 18 10.15 12.01 9.81
C LEU A 18 9.88 10.77 8.97
N TRP A 19 10.95 10.13 8.51
CA TRP A 19 10.82 8.99 7.63
C TRP A 19 11.98 7.99 7.77
N LYS A 20 11.67 6.72 7.47
CA LYS A 20 12.62 5.61 7.31
C LYS A 20 12.28 4.86 6.02
N THR A 21 13.29 4.48 5.29
CA THR A 21 13.26 3.49 4.19
C THR A 21 14.19 2.33 4.55
N PRO A 22 14.24 1.23 3.78
CA PRO A 22 15.14 0.10 4.09
C PRO A 22 16.63 0.46 4.22
N GLY A 23 17.08 1.55 3.60
CA GLY A 23 18.50 1.95 3.61
C GLY A 23 18.81 3.24 4.36
N MET A 24 17.81 4.05 4.72
CA MET A 24 18.01 5.41 5.20
C MET A 24 16.93 5.86 6.15
N GLN A 25 17.24 6.83 7.02
CA GLN A 25 16.26 7.54 7.86
C GLN A 25 16.77 8.95 8.17
N ASN A 26 15.86 9.89 8.49
CA ASN A 26 16.19 11.27 8.84
C ASN A 26 15.99 11.60 10.34
N PHE A 27 15.91 10.60 11.18
CA PHE A 27 15.71 10.78 12.62
C PHE A 27 16.59 9.84 13.43
N GLU A 28 16.89 10.27 14.65
CA GLU A 28 17.46 9.45 15.72
C GLU A 28 16.59 9.65 16.96
N PHE A 29 16.16 8.54 17.56
CA PHE A 29 15.45 8.60 18.83
C PHE A 29 16.25 7.89 19.92
N PRO A 30 16.31 8.45 21.12
CA PRO A 30 16.83 7.71 22.27
C PRO A 30 15.94 6.48 22.51
N ILE A 31 16.57 5.41 23.00
CA ILE A 31 15.83 4.21 23.42
C ILE A 31 14.98 4.61 24.63
N THR A 32 13.67 4.57 24.46
CA THR A 32 12.72 4.81 25.54
C THR A 32 12.00 3.50 25.89
N PRO A 33 11.63 3.30 27.16
CA PRO A 33 10.80 2.16 27.53
C PRO A 33 9.52 2.14 26.70
N LYS A 34 9.14 0.97 26.20
CA LYS A 34 7.88 0.80 25.47
C LYS A 34 6.72 0.97 26.46
N VAL A 35 5.72 1.73 26.05
CA VAL A 35 4.47 1.88 26.79
C VAL A 35 3.51 0.78 26.34
N PRO A 36 2.84 0.07 27.26
CA PRO A 36 1.79 -0.87 26.89
C PRO A 36 0.72 -0.21 26.03
N VAL A 37 0.33 -0.84 24.94
CA VAL A 37 -0.57 -0.28 23.94
C VAL A 37 -1.99 -0.71 24.24
N GLU A 38 -2.86 0.26 24.47
CA GLU A 38 -4.30 0.08 24.35
C GLU A 38 -4.72 0.39 22.91
N TRP A 39 -5.35 -0.57 22.26
CA TRP A 39 -5.75 -0.44 20.86
C TRP A 39 -7.16 -0.92 20.67
N ASN A 40 -8.10 0.02 20.70
CA ASN A 40 -9.52 -0.25 20.56
C ASN A 40 -10.00 0.21 19.18
N VAL A 41 -10.49 -0.71 18.37
CA VAL A 41 -10.96 -0.47 17.01
C VAL A 41 -12.48 -0.37 17.01
N LYS A 42 -13.01 0.72 16.46
CA LYS A 42 -14.41 0.85 16.07
C LYS A 42 -14.48 0.85 14.54
N PRO A 43 -14.62 -0.34 13.92
CA PRO A 43 -14.60 -0.43 12.47
C PRO A 43 -15.85 0.22 11.85
N VAL A 44 -15.78 0.50 10.54
CA VAL A 44 -16.98 0.78 9.77
C VAL A 44 -18.02 -0.32 9.99
N SER A 45 -19.29 0.02 10.07
CA SER A 45 -20.34 -0.99 10.26
C SER A 45 -20.47 -1.91 9.04
N PHE A 46 -20.76 -3.20 9.26
CA PHE A 46 -20.96 -4.15 8.18
C PHE A 46 -22.00 -3.68 7.14
N PRO A 47 -23.20 -3.17 7.53
CA PRO A 47 -24.17 -2.69 6.54
C PRO A 47 -23.64 -1.55 5.66
N ARG A 48 -22.80 -0.64 6.19
CA ARG A 48 -22.17 0.43 5.38
C ARG A 48 -21.12 -0.15 4.41
N TYR A 49 -20.33 -1.10 4.86
CA TYR A 49 -19.39 -1.80 4.00
C TYR A 49 -20.09 -2.59 2.92
N GLU A 50 -21.11 -3.37 3.28
CA GLU A 50 -21.90 -4.19 2.37
C GLU A 50 -22.55 -3.34 1.26
N GLN A 51 -23.10 -2.18 1.60
CA GLN A 51 -23.65 -1.24 0.60
C GLN A 51 -22.60 -0.85 -0.44
N ALA A 52 -21.40 -0.50 0.00
CA ALA A 52 -20.30 -0.13 -0.89
C ALA A 52 -19.82 -1.33 -1.72
N PHE A 53 -19.71 -2.50 -1.08
CA PHE A 53 -19.32 -3.74 -1.74
C PHE A 53 -20.33 -4.13 -2.85
N GLN A 54 -21.63 -4.05 -2.60
CA GLN A 54 -22.66 -4.36 -3.58
C GLN A 54 -22.61 -3.40 -4.78
N LEU A 55 -22.36 -2.11 -4.55
CA LEU A 55 -22.16 -1.14 -5.63
C LEU A 55 -20.94 -1.52 -6.48
N VAL A 56 -19.81 -1.82 -5.86
CA VAL A 56 -18.59 -2.27 -6.56
C VAL A 56 -18.85 -3.55 -7.35
N GLN A 57 -19.51 -4.55 -6.73
CA GLN A 57 -19.85 -5.80 -7.40
C GLN A 57 -20.78 -5.60 -8.62
N SER A 58 -21.71 -4.63 -8.57
CA SER A 58 -22.55 -4.32 -9.71
C SER A 58 -21.73 -3.80 -10.89
N HIS A 59 -20.77 -2.91 -10.65
CA HIS A 59 -19.86 -2.40 -11.68
C HIS A 59 -18.93 -3.49 -12.26
N ILE A 60 -18.43 -4.39 -11.39
CA ILE A 60 -17.61 -5.52 -11.85
C ILE A 60 -18.44 -6.44 -12.77
N ARG A 61 -19.69 -6.76 -12.38
CA ARG A 61 -20.61 -7.61 -13.20
C ARG A 61 -20.99 -6.95 -14.51
N ASN A 62 -21.08 -5.63 -14.55
CA ASN A 62 -21.34 -4.87 -15.77
C ASN A 62 -20.11 -4.76 -16.70
N GLY A 63 -18.91 -5.16 -16.21
CA GLY A 63 -17.66 -5.03 -16.98
C GLY A 63 -17.03 -3.64 -16.93
N ASP A 64 -17.48 -2.75 -16.05
CA ASP A 64 -16.93 -1.40 -15.88
C ASP A 64 -15.52 -1.42 -15.28
N THR A 65 -15.24 -2.40 -14.45
CA THR A 65 -13.94 -2.70 -13.83
C THR A 65 -13.85 -4.20 -13.54
N TYR A 66 -12.63 -4.74 -13.43
CA TYR A 66 -12.44 -6.16 -13.10
C TYR A 66 -11.67 -6.37 -11.78
N LEU A 67 -11.01 -5.34 -11.29
CA LEU A 67 -10.36 -5.29 -9.99
C LEU A 67 -10.49 -3.87 -9.44
N LEU A 68 -10.92 -3.74 -8.21
CA LEU A 68 -11.04 -2.46 -7.52
C LEU A 68 -10.64 -2.60 -6.05
N ASN A 69 -9.84 -1.68 -5.55
CA ASN A 69 -9.49 -1.64 -4.13
C ASN A 69 -10.54 -0.81 -3.36
N LEU A 70 -11.39 -1.49 -2.58
CA LEU A 70 -12.41 -0.88 -1.72
C LEU A 70 -11.85 -0.66 -0.32
N THR A 71 -11.94 0.59 0.17
CA THR A 71 -11.37 0.96 1.47
C THR A 71 -12.38 1.69 2.35
N MET A 72 -12.20 1.62 3.66
CA MET A 72 -13.06 2.30 4.62
C MET A 72 -12.27 2.90 5.78
N PRO A 73 -12.73 4.02 6.34
CA PRO A 73 -12.18 4.58 7.57
C PRO A 73 -12.74 3.86 8.79
N SER A 74 -11.89 3.63 9.79
CA SER A 74 -12.24 3.07 11.09
C SER A 74 -11.69 3.96 12.20
N ARG A 75 -12.46 4.17 13.27
CA ARG A 75 -12.01 4.98 14.40
C ARG A 75 -11.15 4.14 15.33
N ILE A 76 -10.08 4.76 15.84
CA ILE A 76 -9.17 4.14 16.80
C ILE A 76 -9.21 4.94 18.10
N ALA A 77 -9.33 4.23 19.21
CA ALA A 77 -9.05 4.78 20.54
C ALA A 77 -7.80 4.09 21.10
N THR A 78 -6.81 4.89 21.46
CA THR A 78 -5.53 4.42 22.00
C THR A 78 -5.03 5.40 23.05
N ASN A 79 -4.16 4.91 23.94
CA ASN A 79 -3.45 5.71 24.92
C ASN A 79 -2.19 6.38 24.37
N LEU A 80 -1.85 6.13 23.10
CA LEU A 80 -0.63 6.65 22.46
C LEU A 80 -0.93 7.81 21.51
N SER A 81 -0.05 8.80 21.48
CA SER A 81 0.01 9.81 20.43
C SER A 81 0.56 9.24 19.13
N LEU A 82 0.38 9.96 18.00
CA LEU A 82 0.98 9.58 16.71
C LEU A 82 2.51 9.47 16.80
N GLU A 83 3.15 10.33 17.59
CA GLU A 83 4.59 10.27 17.82
C GLU A 83 5.01 8.97 18.53
N GLU A 84 4.33 8.62 19.61
CA GLU A 84 4.64 7.39 20.36
C GLU A 84 4.38 6.14 19.52
N ILE A 85 3.30 6.13 18.73
CA ILE A 85 3.03 5.07 17.75
C ILE A 85 4.17 4.98 16.73
N PHE A 86 4.60 6.11 16.16
CA PHE A 86 5.72 6.14 15.21
C PHE A 86 7.02 5.64 15.82
N ARG A 87 7.33 6.05 17.06
CA ARG A 87 8.56 5.63 17.76
C ARG A 87 8.59 4.12 18.02
N GLN A 88 7.46 3.55 18.47
CA GLN A 88 7.37 2.15 18.91
C GLN A 88 7.14 1.16 17.78
N SER A 89 6.74 1.63 16.59
CA SER A 89 6.44 0.76 15.44
C SER A 89 7.68 0.44 14.63
N GLU A 90 7.71 -0.76 14.02
CA GLU A 90 8.73 -1.19 13.08
C GLU A 90 8.12 -1.55 11.73
N ALA A 91 8.69 -0.98 10.65
CA ALA A 91 8.28 -1.28 9.27
C ALA A 91 9.41 -0.96 8.30
N PRO A 92 9.42 -1.56 7.09
CA PRO A 92 10.38 -1.20 6.05
C PRO A 92 10.33 0.28 5.69
N TYR A 93 9.12 0.82 5.58
CA TYR A 93 8.90 2.25 5.37
C TYR A 93 8.07 2.79 6.53
N LYS A 94 8.60 3.79 7.22
CA LYS A 94 7.93 4.52 8.30
C LYS A 94 7.86 5.98 7.92
N ILE A 95 6.70 6.58 7.99
CA ILE A 95 6.47 7.98 7.66
C ILE A 95 5.62 8.59 8.77
N TRP A 96 6.06 9.71 9.31
CA TRP A 96 5.28 10.55 10.20
C TRP A 96 5.29 11.99 9.70
N LEU A 97 4.20 12.42 9.11
CA LEU A 97 3.94 13.83 8.89
C LEU A 97 3.31 14.39 10.17
N LYS A 98 4.07 15.21 10.88
CA LYS A 98 3.73 15.68 12.23
C LYS A 98 2.31 16.29 12.25
N ASP A 99 1.57 15.99 13.31
CA ASP A 99 0.19 16.43 13.55
C ASP A 99 -0.82 16.03 12.46
N ARG A 100 -0.42 15.14 11.54
CA ARG A 100 -1.26 14.71 10.41
C ARG A 100 -1.47 13.21 10.38
N PHE A 101 -0.41 12.43 10.17
CA PHE A 101 -0.53 10.99 10.05
C PHE A 101 0.77 10.25 10.31
N VAL A 102 0.63 8.97 10.64
CA VAL A 102 1.71 7.97 10.57
C VAL A 102 1.36 6.89 9.56
N CYS A 103 2.38 6.32 8.93
CA CYS A 103 2.24 5.25 7.95
C CYS A 103 3.37 4.23 8.11
N PHE A 104 3.03 2.94 7.99
CA PHE A 104 3.94 1.81 8.19
C PHE A 104 3.85 0.85 7.00
N SER A 105 4.32 1.31 5.84
CA SER A 105 4.12 0.57 4.61
C SER A 105 5.06 -0.62 4.45
N PRO A 106 4.55 -1.80 4.08
CA PRO A 106 5.36 -2.91 3.60
C PRO A 106 5.56 -2.88 2.08
N GLU A 107 4.83 -2.02 1.34
CA GLU A 107 4.68 -2.10 -0.11
C GLU A 107 5.53 -1.08 -0.83
N ILE A 108 6.44 -1.56 -1.66
CA ILE A 108 7.23 -0.73 -2.60
C ILE A 108 6.28 -0.25 -3.70
N PHE A 109 6.30 1.07 -3.99
CA PHE A 109 5.62 1.58 -5.18
C PHE A 109 6.46 1.32 -6.43
N VAL A 110 7.57 2.05 -6.57
CA VAL A 110 8.60 1.80 -7.58
C VAL A 110 9.98 2.15 -7.01
N ARG A 111 10.99 1.48 -7.54
CA ARG A 111 12.41 1.84 -7.35
C ARG A 111 13.01 2.22 -8.68
N ILE A 112 13.91 3.20 -8.66
CA ILE A 112 14.72 3.56 -9.82
C ILE A 112 16.18 3.42 -9.42
N ASN A 113 16.89 2.60 -10.15
CA ASN A 113 18.34 2.44 -10.03
C ASN A 113 18.97 2.66 -11.41
N ASP A 114 19.79 3.72 -11.52
CA ASP A 114 20.53 4.01 -12.74
C ASP A 114 19.70 3.98 -14.04
N GLY A 115 18.47 4.53 -13.96
CA GLY A 115 17.58 4.59 -15.10
C GLY A 115 16.78 3.32 -15.38
N VAL A 116 16.89 2.29 -14.54
CA VAL A 116 15.99 1.14 -14.53
C VAL A 116 14.92 1.35 -13.47
N ILE A 117 13.67 1.41 -13.89
CA ILE A 117 12.52 1.45 -12.99
C ILE A 117 12.04 0.02 -12.72
N SER A 118 11.74 -0.31 -11.46
CA SER A 118 11.26 -1.63 -11.05
C SER A 118 10.09 -1.51 -10.10
N SER A 119 9.16 -2.45 -10.18
CA SER A 119 8.06 -2.65 -9.22
C SER A 119 8.02 -4.09 -8.75
N PHE A 120 7.48 -4.30 -7.55
CA PHE A 120 7.51 -5.58 -6.85
C PHE A 120 6.11 -5.95 -6.34
N PRO A 121 5.16 -6.27 -7.24
CA PRO A 121 3.82 -6.65 -6.84
C PRO A 121 3.84 -7.90 -5.97
N MET A 122 3.02 -7.87 -4.92
CA MET A 122 2.89 -8.94 -3.94
C MET A 122 1.42 -9.33 -3.82
N LYS A 123 1.13 -10.63 -3.92
CA LYS A 123 -0.21 -11.21 -3.69
C LYS A 123 -0.06 -12.64 -3.18
N GLY A 124 -0.99 -13.02 -2.31
CA GLY A 124 -0.95 -14.34 -1.71
C GLY A 124 0.05 -14.44 -0.55
N THR A 125 -0.46 -14.82 0.60
CA THR A 125 0.35 -15.00 1.81
C THR A 125 -0.14 -16.23 2.55
N ILE A 126 0.79 -17.06 3.02
CA ILE A 126 0.48 -18.28 3.77
C ILE A 126 1.40 -18.40 4.98
N ASP A 127 0.95 -19.09 6.03
CA ASP A 127 1.80 -19.44 7.18
C ASP A 127 2.92 -20.37 6.74
N ALA A 128 4.17 -19.95 6.94
CA ALA A 128 5.34 -20.72 6.54
C ALA A 128 5.54 -22.00 7.38
N ALA A 129 4.85 -22.14 8.51
CA ALA A 129 4.89 -23.33 9.34
C ALA A 129 4.01 -24.49 8.81
N LEU A 130 3.11 -24.20 7.87
CA LEU A 130 2.25 -25.24 7.29
C LEU A 130 3.06 -26.24 6.46
N PRO A 131 2.75 -27.54 6.55
CA PRO A 131 3.34 -28.54 5.67
C PRO A 131 3.10 -28.19 4.20
N ASN A 132 4.15 -28.18 3.39
CA ASN A 132 4.09 -27.85 1.95
C ASN A 132 3.53 -26.45 1.64
N ALA A 133 3.73 -25.46 2.54
CA ALA A 133 3.23 -24.09 2.40
C ALA A 133 3.54 -23.48 1.02
N GLU A 134 4.75 -23.69 0.50
CA GLU A 134 5.15 -23.20 -0.84
C GLU A 134 4.25 -23.77 -1.95
N GLN A 135 4.03 -25.09 -1.93
CA GLN A 135 3.19 -25.76 -2.94
C GLN A 135 1.73 -25.35 -2.80
N LEU A 136 1.23 -25.21 -1.57
CA LEU A 136 -0.13 -24.76 -1.31
C LEU A 136 -0.36 -23.35 -1.88
N LEU A 137 0.56 -22.44 -1.65
CA LEU A 137 0.44 -21.08 -2.14
C LEU A 137 0.55 -20.98 -3.67
N LEU A 138 1.52 -21.68 -4.27
CA LEU A 138 1.72 -21.66 -5.72
C LEU A 138 0.65 -22.42 -6.51
N ASN A 139 -0.13 -23.30 -5.87
CA ASN A 139 -1.23 -24.04 -6.48
C ASN A 139 -2.60 -23.48 -6.10
N ASP A 140 -2.67 -22.40 -5.34
CA ASP A 140 -3.94 -21.72 -5.08
C ASP A 140 -4.39 -20.95 -6.32
N GLU A 141 -5.36 -21.50 -7.04
CA GLU A 141 -5.86 -20.94 -8.31
C GLU A 141 -6.33 -19.49 -8.19
N LYS A 142 -6.95 -19.12 -7.05
CA LYS A 142 -7.42 -17.76 -6.81
C LYS A 142 -6.24 -16.81 -6.64
N GLU A 143 -5.31 -17.13 -5.73
CA GLU A 143 -4.15 -16.27 -5.45
C GLU A 143 -3.24 -16.12 -6.68
N VAL A 144 -3.03 -17.21 -7.43
CA VAL A 144 -2.27 -17.20 -8.69
C VAL A 144 -2.94 -16.32 -9.74
N ALA A 145 -4.26 -16.45 -9.94
CA ALA A 145 -5.01 -15.63 -10.91
C ALA A 145 -4.98 -14.14 -10.54
N GLU A 146 -5.15 -13.81 -9.25
CA GLU A 146 -5.05 -12.44 -8.75
C GLU A 146 -3.62 -11.89 -8.94
N HIS A 147 -2.60 -12.73 -8.68
CA HIS A 147 -1.20 -12.33 -8.86
C HIS A 147 -0.87 -12.04 -10.33
N HIS A 148 -1.31 -12.88 -11.26
CA HIS A 148 -1.15 -12.62 -12.70
C HIS A 148 -1.83 -11.33 -13.12
N THR A 149 -3.03 -11.07 -12.61
CA THR A 149 -3.77 -9.84 -12.90
C THR A 149 -3.01 -8.60 -12.46
N ILE A 150 -2.44 -8.60 -11.24
CA ILE A 150 -1.67 -7.46 -10.75
C ILE A 150 -0.33 -7.30 -11.46
N VAL A 151 0.35 -8.39 -11.81
CA VAL A 151 1.58 -8.36 -12.60
C VAL A 151 1.33 -7.73 -13.97
N ASP A 152 0.26 -8.12 -14.67
CA ASP A 152 -0.07 -7.56 -15.98
C ASP A 152 -0.46 -6.08 -15.88
N LEU A 153 -1.21 -5.69 -14.85
CA LEU A 153 -1.54 -4.30 -14.58
C LEU A 153 -0.28 -3.45 -14.36
N ILE A 154 0.65 -3.89 -13.53
CA ILE A 154 1.88 -3.16 -13.24
C ILE A 154 2.82 -3.11 -14.47
N ARG A 155 2.90 -4.20 -15.23
CA ARG A 155 3.63 -4.23 -16.50
C ARG A 155 3.10 -3.18 -17.48
N ASN A 156 1.78 -3.07 -17.59
CA ASN A 156 1.12 -2.05 -18.42
C ASN A 156 1.41 -0.63 -17.90
N ASP A 157 1.33 -0.41 -16.58
CA ASP A 157 1.68 0.88 -15.98
C ASP A 157 3.11 1.31 -16.29
N LEU A 158 4.09 0.42 -16.06
CA LEU A 158 5.49 0.72 -16.35
C LEU A 158 5.72 1.00 -17.84
N SER A 159 4.97 0.34 -18.75
CA SER A 159 5.07 0.56 -20.19
C SER A 159 4.66 1.98 -20.63
N MET A 160 3.94 2.73 -19.80
CA MET A 160 3.60 4.13 -20.09
C MET A 160 4.81 5.07 -19.93
N VAL A 161 5.84 4.68 -19.20
CA VAL A 161 6.98 5.53 -18.83
C VAL A 161 8.35 4.93 -19.17
N ALA A 162 8.41 3.63 -19.45
CA ALA A 162 9.63 2.90 -19.71
C ALA A 162 9.54 2.07 -20.99
N SER A 163 10.68 1.75 -21.56
CA SER A 163 10.87 0.81 -22.66
C SER A 163 11.42 -0.52 -22.16
N LYS A 164 11.30 -1.58 -22.98
CA LYS A 164 11.80 -2.94 -22.66
C LYS A 164 11.29 -3.41 -21.30
N VAL A 165 9.99 -3.25 -21.08
CA VAL A 165 9.36 -3.71 -19.84
C VAL A 165 9.22 -5.21 -19.88
N GLU A 166 9.78 -5.87 -18.87
CA GLU A 166 9.80 -7.34 -18.73
C GLU A 166 9.55 -7.77 -17.29
N VAL A 167 9.13 -9.02 -17.13
CA VAL A 167 8.99 -9.65 -15.81
C VAL A 167 10.29 -10.39 -15.53
N ASP A 168 11.16 -9.80 -14.71
CA ASP A 168 12.46 -10.37 -14.38
C ASP A 168 12.36 -11.65 -13.57
N ARG A 169 11.40 -11.67 -12.63
CA ARG A 169 11.10 -12.80 -11.76
C ARG A 169 9.60 -12.89 -11.57
N LEU A 170 9.01 -14.04 -11.89
CA LEU A 170 7.58 -14.30 -11.72
C LEU A 170 7.36 -15.23 -10.52
N MET A 171 6.44 -14.88 -9.64
CA MET A 171 5.91 -15.72 -8.57
C MET A 171 6.99 -16.37 -7.68
N TYR A 172 8.02 -15.60 -7.33
CA TYR A 172 8.98 -16.07 -6.34
C TYR A 172 8.42 -15.89 -4.92
N LEU A 173 8.93 -16.67 -3.99
CA LEU A 173 8.46 -16.64 -2.60
C LEU A 173 9.45 -15.90 -1.72
N ASP A 174 8.93 -14.89 -1.00
CA ASP A 174 9.65 -14.18 0.06
C ASP A 174 9.20 -14.72 1.42
N ARG A 175 10.15 -14.98 2.30
CA ARG A 175 9.87 -15.31 3.70
C ARG A 175 9.87 -14.01 4.51
N ILE A 176 8.76 -13.74 5.17
CA ILE A 176 8.57 -12.56 6.00
C ILE A 176 8.46 -13.01 7.45
N SER A 177 9.41 -12.60 8.28
CA SER A 177 9.34 -12.86 9.72
C SER A 177 8.44 -11.83 10.40
N THR A 178 7.49 -12.32 11.18
CA THR A 178 6.57 -11.49 11.97
C THR A 178 6.60 -11.89 13.44
N ASN A 179 6.06 -11.04 14.31
CA ASN A 179 5.89 -11.36 15.73
C ASN A 179 4.91 -12.51 16.02
N ARG A 180 4.20 -13.01 15.00
CA ARG A 180 3.25 -14.13 15.09
C ARG A 180 3.74 -15.40 14.38
N GLY A 181 4.94 -15.38 13.80
CA GLY A 181 5.52 -16.45 13.00
C GLY A 181 5.95 -15.98 11.63
N ASP A 182 6.58 -16.87 10.88
CA ASP A 182 7.02 -16.58 9.51
C ASP A 182 5.88 -16.80 8.51
N LEU A 183 5.81 -15.91 7.53
CA LEU A 183 4.89 -16.00 6.41
C LEU A 183 5.67 -16.21 5.11
N LEU A 184 5.10 -16.96 4.18
CA LEU A 184 5.53 -16.96 2.77
C LEU A 184 4.62 -16.04 1.98
N GLN A 185 5.21 -15.16 1.20
CA GLN A 185 4.50 -14.23 0.33
C GLN A 185 4.94 -14.43 -1.12
N MET A 186 3.98 -14.54 -2.01
CA MET A 186 4.22 -14.62 -3.45
C MET A 186 4.45 -13.21 -4.00
N SER A 187 5.60 -13.02 -4.66
CA SER A 187 6.07 -11.75 -5.20
C SER A 187 6.50 -11.92 -6.66
N SER A 188 6.48 -10.84 -7.42
CA SER A 188 7.12 -10.76 -8.74
C SER A 188 7.95 -9.49 -8.85
N GLN A 189 8.90 -9.48 -9.78
CA GLN A 189 9.69 -8.30 -10.12
C GLN A 189 9.48 -7.96 -11.57
N ILE A 190 9.14 -6.72 -11.84
CA ILE A 190 8.93 -6.19 -13.18
C ILE A 190 9.85 -4.98 -13.32
N SER A 191 10.61 -4.91 -14.41
CA SER A 191 11.47 -3.76 -14.66
C SER A 191 11.34 -3.22 -16.07
N GLY A 192 11.84 -2.00 -16.29
CA GLY A 192 11.88 -1.35 -17.58
C GLY A 192 12.95 -0.24 -17.60
N LYS A 193 13.38 0.13 -18.79
CA LYS A 193 14.38 1.17 -19.00
C LYS A 193 13.72 2.53 -19.20
N LEU A 194 14.01 3.49 -18.31
CA LEU A 194 13.57 4.87 -18.42
C LEU A 194 14.32 5.61 -19.55
N PRO A 195 13.75 6.71 -20.10
CA PRO A 195 14.43 7.58 -21.03
C PRO A 195 15.64 8.28 -20.36
N GLU A 196 16.65 8.67 -21.13
CA GLU A 196 17.89 9.26 -20.60
C GLU A 196 17.67 10.52 -19.77
N ASN A 197 16.64 11.28 -20.08
CA ASN A 197 16.26 12.52 -19.38
C ASN A 197 15.31 12.29 -18.18
N TYR A 198 15.19 11.05 -17.65
CA TYR A 198 14.26 10.72 -16.57
C TYR A 198 14.48 11.57 -15.31
N ARG A 199 15.74 11.96 -15.02
CA ARG A 199 16.08 12.72 -13.81
C ARG A 199 15.36 14.06 -13.74
N GLN A 200 15.26 14.76 -14.89
CA GLN A 200 14.57 16.05 -15.02
C GLN A 200 13.03 15.88 -15.06
N ASN A 201 12.56 14.66 -15.33
CA ASN A 201 11.15 14.35 -15.56
C ASN A 201 10.56 13.42 -14.50
N ILE A 202 11.24 13.22 -13.36
CA ILE A 202 10.83 12.26 -12.33
C ILE A 202 9.38 12.49 -11.86
N GLY A 203 8.99 13.75 -11.62
CA GLY A 203 7.62 14.09 -11.22
C GLY A 203 6.58 13.71 -12.28
N SER A 204 6.87 13.93 -13.56
CA SER A 204 5.97 13.55 -14.65
C SER A 204 5.87 12.02 -14.82
N ILE A 205 6.96 11.29 -14.58
CA ILE A 205 6.99 9.83 -14.60
C ILE A 205 6.08 9.29 -13.49
N LEU A 206 6.26 9.77 -12.26
CA LEU A 206 5.44 9.36 -11.13
C LEU A 206 3.95 9.71 -11.34
N ALA A 207 3.66 10.91 -11.83
CA ALA A 207 2.28 11.35 -12.10
C ALA A 207 1.54 10.44 -13.12
N LYS A 208 2.25 9.91 -14.14
CA LYS A 208 1.67 8.97 -15.11
C LYS A 208 1.36 7.60 -14.49
N LEU A 209 2.13 7.18 -13.50
CA LEU A 209 1.92 5.89 -12.83
C LEU A 209 0.80 5.95 -11.79
N LEU A 210 0.45 7.15 -11.32
CA LEU A 210 -0.56 7.33 -10.28
C LEU A 210 -2.00 7.38 -10.83
N PRO A 211 -2.99 6.94 -10.02
CA PRO A 211 -2.82 6.19 -8.76
C PRO A 211 -2.14 4.85 -8.99
N ALA A 212 -1.44 4.34 -7.96
CA ALA A 212 -0.79 3.03 -8.06
C ALA A 212 -1.82 1.95 -8.39
N GLY A 213 -1.50 1.07 -9.35
CA GLY A 213 -2.42 0.04 -9.82
C GLY A 213 -2.85 -0.92 -8.71
N SER A 214 -1.92 -1.27 -7.80
CA SER A 214 -2.15 -2.19 -6.68
C SER A 214 -3.21 -1.71 -5.68
N ILE A 215 -3.42 -0.38 -5.56
CA ILE A 215 -4.37 0.22 -4.60
C ILE A 215 -5.55 0.95 -5.27
N CYS A 216 -5.63 0.89 -6.56
CA CYS A 216 -6.73 1.43 -7.35
C CYS A 216 -7.50 0.28 -8.00
N GLY A 217 -6.89 -0.37 -8.98
CA GLY A 217 -7.50 -1.38 -9.85
C GLY A 217 -7.46 -0.96 -11.30
N ALA A 218 -8.25 -1.60 -12.14
CA ALA A 218 -8.22 -1.38 -13.59
C ALA A 218 -9.58 -1.63 -14.27
N PRO A 219 -9.88 -0.83 -15.34
CA PRO A 219 -9.11 0.30 -15.89
C PRO A 219 -9.15 1.53 -14.97
N LYS A 220 -8.02 2.17 -14.74
CA LYS A 220 -7.85 3.22 -13.72
C LYS A 220 -8.89 4.36 -13.74
N PRO A 221 -9.18 5.04 -14.88
CA PRO A 221 -10.10 6.18 -14.87
C PRO A 221 -11.47 5.80 -14.33
N LYS A 222 -12.06 4.73 -14.87
CA LYS A 222 -13.39 4.27 -14.48
C LYS A 222 -13.39 3.74 -13.03
N THR A 223 -12.36 3.01 -12.67
CA THR A 223 -12.21 2.48 -11.31
C THR A 223 -12.15 3.59 -10.26
N VAL A 224 -11.46 4.70 -10.54
CA VAL A 224 -11.41 5.86 -9.62
C VAL A 224 -12.79 6.50 -9.42
N GLU A 225 -13.60 6.60 -10.48
CA GLU A 225 -14.99 7.09 -10.38
C GLU A 225 -15.81 6.20 -9.43
N ILE A 226 -15.76 4.89 -9.65
CA ILE A 226 -16.49 3.89 -8.84
C ILE A 226 -16.02 3.93 -7.38
N ILE A 227 -14.71 4.04 -7.13
CA ILE A 227 -14.16 4.18 -5.76
C ILE A 227 -14.75 5.39 -5.06
N ARG A 228 -14.77 6.57 -5.72
CA ARG A 228 -15.31 7.78 -5.13
C ARG A 228 -16.79 7.65 -4.76
N GLU A 229 -17.56 7.00 -5.62
CA GLU A 229 -18.98 6.74 -5.39
C GLU A 229 -19.20 5.76 -4.23
N ALA A 230 -18.48 4.63 -4.22
CA ALA A 230 -18.65 3.56 -3.24
C ALA A 230 -18.17 3.96 -1.84
N GLU A 231 -17.01 4.59 -1.74
CA GLU A 231 -16.37 4.91 -0.46
C GLU A 231 -17.01 6.11 0.23
N ASN A 232 -17.39 7.14 -0.53
CA ASN A 232 -18.00 8.38 -0.03
C ASN A 232 -17.20 9.03 1.12
N TYR A 233 -15.86 9.02 1.03
CA TYR A 233 -14.92 9.75 1.90
C TYR A 233 -13.66 10.14 1.13
N HIS A 234 -12.88 11.07 1.68
CA HIS A 234 -11.62 11.48 1.07
C HIS A 234 -10.47 10.62 1.57
N ARG A 235 -9.78 9.93 0.67
CA ARG A 235 -8.57 9.16 1.03
C ARG A 235 -7.44 10.07 1.51
N GLY A 236 -7.33 11.30 1.01
CA GLY A 236 -6.24 12.21 1.33
C GLY A 236 -4.90 11.63 0.90
N TYR A 237 -3.93 11.58 1.81
CA TYR A 237 -2.63 10.94 1.55
C TYR A 237 -2.67 9.42 1.56
N TYR A 238 -3.69 8.81 2.17
CA TYR A 238 -3.85 7.35 2.15
C TYR A 238 -3.95 6.83 0.71
N THR A 239 -3.25 5.74 0.41
CA THR A 239 -3.06 5.20 -0.94
C THR A 239 -2.30 6.12 -1.92
N GLY A 240 -1.73 7.22 -1.42
CA GLY A 240 -0.73 7.99 -2.13
C GLY A 240 0.64 7.31 -2.10
N ILE A 241 1.67 8.06 -2.43
CA ILE A 241 3.05 7.58 -2.40
C ILE A 241 3.93 8.49 -1.55
N PHE A 242 4.97 7.89 -0.98
CA PHE A 242 6.13 8.57 -0.41
C PHE A 242 7.38 8.06 -1.10
N GLY A 243 8.37 8.90 -1.34
CA GLY A 243 9.64 8.47 -1.93
C GLY A 243 10.77 9.43 -1.69
N ILE A 244 11.99 8.90 -1.72
CA ILE A 244 13.26 9.64 -1.62
C ILE A 244 13.95 9.56 -2.96
N PHE A 245 14.26 10.74 -3.52
CA PHE A 245 15.00 10.88 -4.77
C PHE A 245 16.32 11.61 -4.52
N ASP A 246 17.43 10.96 -4.82
CA ASP A 246 18.78 11.49 -4.63
C ASP A 246 19.35 12.28 -5.84
N GLY A 247 18.49 12.56 -6.82
CA GLY A 247 18.88 13.16 -8.11
C GLY A 247 19.20 12.13 -9.20
N ARG A 248 19.30 10.84 -8.85
CA ARG A 248 19.57 9.72 -9.76
C ARG A 248 18.68 8.51 -9.49
N ASN A 249 18.56 8.12 -8.24
CA ASN A 249 17.82 6.95 -7.79
C ASN A 249 16.58 7.36 -7.01
N LEU A 250 15.57 6.50 -7.02
CA LEU A 250 14.33 6.66 -6.26
C LEU A 250 14.05 5.38 -5.48
N ASP A 251 13.75 5.51 -4.20
CA ASP A 251 13.09 4.47 -3.41
C ASP A 251 11.75 5.01 -2.92
N SER A 252 10.66 4.29 -3.19
CA SER A 252 9.31 4.78 -2.88
C SER A 252 8.37 3.66 -2.44
N CYS A 253 7.36 4.05 -1.64
CA CYS A 253 6.34 3.15 -1.13
C CYS A 253 4.93 3.71 -1.32
N VAL A 254 3.95 2.81 -1.27
CA VAL A 254 2.52 3.17 -1.23
C VAL A 254 2.14 3.48 0.21
N LEU A 255 1.36 4.54 0.45
CA LEU A 255 0.93 4.93 1.80
C LEU A 255 -0.27 4.07 2.26
N ILE A 256 0.04 2.88 2.79
CA ILE A 256 -0.90 1.95 3.43
C ILE A 256 -0.47 1.66 4.87
N ARG A 257 -1.27 0.97 5.66
CA ARG A 257 -1.12 0.88 7.13
C ARG A 257 -1.04 2.28 7.72
N TYR A 258 -2.11 3.02 7.49
CA TYR A 258 -2.16 4.46 7.60
C TYR A 258 -3.14 4.90 8.68
N LEU A 259 -2.65 5.70 9.62
CA LEU A 259 -3.42 6.28 10.72
C LEU A 259 -3.27 7.79 10.70
N GLU A 260 -4.37 8.52 10.61
CA GLU A 260 -4.36 9.98 10.59
C GLU A 260 -5.15 10.61 11.74
N GLN A 261 -4.77 11.83 12.08
CA GLN A 261 -5.51 12.69 12.99
C GLN A 261 -6.55 13.49 12.20
N GLN A 262 -7.82 13.38 12.58
CA GLN A 262 -8.92 14.18 12.06
C GLN A 262 -9.63 14.87 13.23
N GLY A 263 -9.29 16.15 13.49
CA GLY A 263 -9.72 16.82 14.72
C GLY A 263 -9.19 16.07 15.94
N ASP A 264 -10.08 15.68 16.84
CA ASP A 264 -9.74 14.92 18.05
C ASP A 264 -9.77 13.38 17.85
N GLU A 265 -10.08 12.91 16.66
CA GLU A 265 -10.22 11.48 16.37
C GLU A 265 -9.02 10.93 15.59
N LEU A 266 -8.62 9.69 15.92
CA LEU A 266 -7.68 8.92 15.13
C LEU A 266 -8.44 8.00 14.18
N ILE A 267 -8.11 8.10 12.89
CA ILE A 267 -8.76 7.37 11.81
C ILE A 267 -7.75 6.45 11.12
N PHE A 268 -7.98 5.16 11.22
CA PHE A 268 -7.23 4.17 10.45
C PHE A 268 -7.96 3.87 9.15
N LYS A 269 -7.24 3.87 8.02
CA LYS A 269 -7.81 3.53 6.72
C LYS A 269 -7.28 2.19 6.26
N SER A 270 -8.20 1.29 5.91
CA SER A 270 -7.88 -0.07 5.47
C SER A 270 -8.82 -0.54 4.38
N GLY A 271 -8.46 -1.60 3.66
CA GLY A 271 -9.27 -2.18 2.61
C GLY A 271 -8.58 -3.30 1.87
N GLY A 272 -9.23 -3.78 0.83
CA GLY A 272 -8.76 -4.89 0.02
C GLY A 272 -9.21 -4.81 -1.43
N GLY A 273 -8.61 -5.63 -2.29
CA GLY A 273 -8.97 -5.77 -3.68
C GLY A 273 -10.25 -6.57 -3.85
N ILE A 274 -11.25 -6.00 -4.49
CA ILE A 274 -12.51 -6.65 -4.81
C ILE A 274 -12.47 -7.10 -6.25
N THR A 275 -12.77 -8.39 -6.47
CA THR A 275 -12.89 -9.03 -7.78
C THR A 275 -14.28 -9.66 -7.94
N PHE A 276 -14.55 -10.23 -9.10
CA PHE A 276 -15.80 -10.95 -9.36
C PHE A 276 -16.06 -12.09 -8.37
N LEU A 277 -15.01 -12.74 -7.87
CA LEU A 277 -15.09 -13.88 -6.95
C LEU A 277 -15.10 -13.48 -5.47
N SER A 278 -14.95 -12.21 -5.15
CA SER A 278 -14.89 -11.74 -3.75
C SER A 278 -16.21 -11.97 -3.01
N ASN A 279 -16.09 -12.39 -1.74
CA ASN A 279 -17.20 -12.55 -0.81
C ASN A 279 -17.22 -11.39 0.20
N CYS A 280 -18.38 -10.78 0.39
CA CYS A 280 -18.51 -9.57 1.21
C CYS A 280 -18.04 -9.73 2.66
N GLU A 281 -18.40 -10.82 3.33
CA GLU A 281 -18.01 -11.06 4.72
C GLU A 281 -16.51 -11.33 4.85
N THR A 282 -15.95 -12.09 3.91
CA THR A 282 -14.51 -12.37 3.88
C THR A 282 -13.70 -11.09 3.70
N GLU A 283 -14.08 -10.25 2.74
CA GLU A 283 -13.39 -8.98 2.48
C GLU A 283 -13.55 -7.97 3.62
N TYR A 284 -14.72 -7.95 4.28
CA TYR A 284 -14.93 -7.14 5.48
C TYR A 284 -14.05 -7.58 6.64
N ASN A 285 -13.93 -8.88 6.87
CA ASN A 285 -13.06 -9.42 7.91
C ASN A 285 -11.57 -9.13 7.60
N GLU A 286 -11.15 -9.24 6.34
CA GLU A 286 -9.81 -8.87 5.89
C GLU A 286 -9.52 -7.38 6.13
N LEU A 287 -10.48 -6.49 5.83
CA LEU A 287 -10.39 -5.07 6.11
C LEU A 287 -10.12 -4.82 7.60
N ILE A 288 -10.86 -5.49 8.50
CA ILE A 288 -10.70 -5.36 9.95
C ILE A 288 -9.33 -5.91 10.41
N GLN A 289 -8.92 -7.06 9.91
CA GLN A 289 -7.64 -7.67 10.25
C GLN A 289 -6.43 -6.80 9.88
N LYS A 290 -6.59 -5.93 8.88
CA LYS A 290 -5.56 -4.97 8.46
C LYS A 290 -5.47 -3.72 9.35
N ILE A 291 -6.38 -3.56 10.34
CA ILE A 291 -6.37 -2.40 11.25
C ILE A 291 -5.42 -2.67 12.41
N TYR A 292 -4.15 -2.50 12.18
CA TYR A 292 -3.11 -2.62 13.21
C TYR A 292 -1.91 -1.72 12.90
N VAL A 293 -1.15 -1.40 13.94
CA VAL A 293 0.17 -0.79 13.83
C VAL A 293 1.23 -1.81 14.26
N PRO A 294 2.38 -1.87 13.58
CA PRO A 294 3.41 -2.90 13.84
C PRO A 294 4.26 -2.53 15.05
N ILE A 295 3.64 -2.42 16.23
CA ILE A 295 4.33 -2.23 17.51
C ILE A 295 4.80 -3.60 17.97
N GLY A 296 6.11 -3.72 18.18
CA GLY A 296 6.77 -4.96 18.58
C GLY A 296 6.99 -5.09 20.11
#